data_bea712c2d0519cc6fbc13ad1065ff95f
#
_entry.id   bea712c2d0519cc6fbc13ad1065ff95f
#
_cell.length_a   1.000
_cell.length_b   1.000
_cell.length_c   1.000
_cell.angle_alpha   90.00
_cell.angle_beta   90.00
_cell.angle_gamma   90.00
#
_symmetry.space_group_name_H-M   'P 1'
#
loop_
_entity.id
_entity.type
_entity.pdbx_description
1 polymer ?
#
loop_
_entity_poly.entity_id
_entity_poly.type
_entity_poly.pdbx_seq_one_letter_code
_entity_poly.pdbx_strand_id
1 'polypeptide(L)'
;DRNGMRVVIELKRDANPQVVLNRLFAQTALQSSFSINMLALVNNQSQPKILSLRHILDEYLKFQEDLIVRRTKFDLKKAEERAHLLEGLLIAQDNIDEVIRIIRTSYDNAKQRLMERFGLSDVQAQAICDMRLISLQGLNREKLENEYKELEGKIAYYKELLADPEKIKQVLKDELIALRDKYGDERITEIQDVADEIDIEDLIDEEQCV
;
A
#
# COMPACT_ATOMS: atom_id res chain seq x y z
N ASP A 1 31.44 -11.21 -18.53
CA ASP A 1 31.27 -12.48 -17.85
C ASP A 1 29.87 -12.64 -17.32
N ARG A 2 29.35 -13.87 -17.27
CA ARG A 2 28.00 -14.18 -16.76
C ARG A 2 27.80 -13.78 -15.29
N ASN A 3 28.89 -13.68 -14.53
CA ASN A 3 28.88 -13.37 -13.09
C ASN A 3 29.22 -11.90 -12.78
N GLY A 4 29.19 -11.03 -13.77
CA GLY A 4 29.55 -9.62 -13.63
C GLY A 4 31.00 -9.30 -13.99
N MET A 5 31.41 -8.07 -13.76
CA MET A 5 32.75 -7.55 -14.07
C MET A 5 33.71 -7.92 -12.94
N ARG A 6 34.87 -8.51 -13.28
CA ARG A 6 35.91 -8.87 -12.32
C ARG A 6 37.24 -8.32 -12.79
N VAL A 7 37.90 -7.54 -11.93
CA VAL A 7 39.28 -7.06 -12.15
C VAL A 7 40.21 -7.89 -11.29
N VAL A 8 41.21 -8.48 -11.91
CA VAL A 8 42.26 -9.28 -11.23
C VAL A 8 43.57 -8.58 -11.42
N ILE A 9 44.29 -8.33 -10.31
CA ILE A 9 45.63 -7.69 -10.30
C ILE A 9 46.60 -8.73 -9.76
N GLU A 10 47.51 -9.17 -10.61
CA GLU A 10 48.56 -10.11 -10.25
C GLU A 10 49.81 -9.35 -9.79
N LEU A 11 50.32 -9.70 -8.63
CA LEU A 11 51.49 -9.05 -8.03
C LEU A 11 52.74 -9.88 -8.26
N LYS A 12 53.91 -9.20 -8.30
CA LYS A 12 55.21 -9.87 -8.24
C LYS A 12 55.42 -10.56 -6.89
N ARG A 13 56.26 -11.58 -6.83
CA ARG A 13 56.47 -12.42 -5.62
C ARG A 13 56.91 -11.63 -4.37
N ASP A 14 57.64 -10.53 -4.58
CA ASP A 14 58.21 -9.72 -3.49
C ASP A 14 57.37 -8.49 -3.14
N ALA A 15 56.20 -8.31 -3.78
CA ALA A 15 55.33 -7.16 -3.54
C ALA A 15 54.38 -7.43 -2.37
N ASN A 16 54.27 -6.49 -1.44
CA ASN A 16 53.29 -6.55 -0.36
C ASN A 16 51.87 -6.21 -0.89
N PRO A 17 50.91 -7.16 -0.82
CA PRO A 17 49.57 -6.94 -1.34
C PRO A 17 48.86 -5.76 -0.68
N GLN A 18 49.06 -5.53 0.62
CA GLN A 18 48.38 -4.48 1.37
C GLN A 18 48.83 -3.09 0.94
N VAL A 19 50.16 -2.91 0.75
CA VAL A 19 50.74 -1.64 0.25
C VAL A 19 50.21 -1.31 -1.14
N VAL A 20 50.13 -2.31 -2.03
CA VAL A 20 49.56 -2.10 -3.38
C VAL A 20 48.10 -1.75 -3.32
N LEU A 21 47.35 -2.43 -2.48
CA LEU A 21 45.90 -2.14 -2.30
C LEU A 21 45.66 -0.72 -1.75
N ASN A 22 46.44 -0.32 -0.74
CA ASN A 22 46.35 1.02 -0.16
C ASN A 22 46.70 2.11 -1.18
N ARG A 23 47.76 1.88 -2.00
CA ARG A 23 48.10 2.79 -3.12
C ARG A 23 46.97 2.86 -4.17
N LEU A 24 46.33 1.75 -4.48
CA LEU A 24 45.18 1.73 -5.40
C LEU A 24 44.02 2.50 -4.84
N PHE A 25 43.69 2.36 -3.55
CA PHE A 25 42.64 3.14 -2.90
C PHE A 25 42.97 4.64 -2.87
N ALA A 26 44.18 5.02 -2.56
CA ALA A 26 44.58 6.43 -2.49
C ALA A 26 44.68 7.11 -3.87
N GLN A 27 45.12 6.38 -4.91
CA GLN A 27 45.44 6.95 -6.23
C GLN A 27 44.41 6.67 -7.32
N THR A 28 43.40 5.87 -7.04
CA THR A 28 42.35 5.50 -8.02
C THR A 28 40.97 5.64 -7.45
N ALA A 29 39.93 5.52 -8.30
CA ALA A 29 38.53 5.54 -7.90
C ALA A 29 38.05 4.18 -7.34
N LEU A 30 38.95 3.27 -6.93
CA LEU A 30 38.54 2.00 -6.30
C LEU A 30 37.90 2.21 -4.91
N GLN A 31 38.33 3.26 -4.22
CA GLN A 31 37.68 3.77 -3.02
C GLN A 31 37.24 5.20 -3.27
N SER A 32 35.96 5.46 -3.08
CA SER A 32 35.42 6.80 -3.22
C SER A 32 34.38 7.06 -2.14
N SER A 33 34.32 8.29 -1.67
CA SER A 33 33.26 8.73 -0.74
C SER A 33 32.02 9.17 -1.52
N PHE A 34 30.87 8.75 -1.05
CA PHE A 34 29.59 9.18 -1.59
C PHE A 34 28.79 9.95 -0.51
N SER A 35 28.55 11.23 -0.76
CA SER A 35 27.78 12.06 0.14
C SER A 35 26.29 11.88 -0.10
N ILE A 36 25.55 11.54 0.97
CA ILE A 36 24.11 11.37 0.89
C ILE A 36 23.43 12.67 1.33
N ASN A 37 22.67 13.29 0.44
CA ASN A 37 21.86 14.45 0.72
C ASN A 37 20.39 14.13 0.41
N MET A 38 19.61 13.83 1.46
CA MET A 38 18.22 13.41 1.33
C MET A 38 17.29 14.60 1.47
N LEU A 39 17.10 15.36 0.39
CA LEU A 39 16.09 16.40 0.32
C LEU A 39 14.73 15.78 -0.03
N ALA A 40 13.73 15.94 0.83
CA ALA A 40 12.39 15.46 0.62
C ALA A 40 11.35 16.52 0.98
N LEU A 41 10.12 16.35 0.44
CA LEU A 41 8.96 17.15 0.80
C LEU A 41 8.21 16.47 1.95
N VAL A 42 8.03 17.19 3.04
CA VAL A 42 7.26 16.76 4.21
C VAL A 42 5.94 17.53 4.32
N ASN A 43 5.08 17.17 5.26
CA ASN A 43 3.79 17.82 5.50
C ASN A 43 2.92 17.92 4.23
N ASN A 44 2.56 16.78 3.64
CA ASN A 44 1.75 16.69 2.41
C ASN A 44 2.35 17.49 1.24
N GLN A 45 3.67 17.36 1.04
CA GLN A 45 4.42 17.98 -0.05
C GLN A 45 4.48 19.52 0.01
N SER A 46 4.26 20.11 1.17
CA SER A 46 4.25 21.57 1.33
C SER A 46 5.60 22.16 1.73
N GLN A 47 6.50 21.36 2.32
CA GLN A 47 7.73 21.87 2.88
C GLN A 47 8.96 21.04 2.47
N PRO A 48 9.94 21.61 1.74
CA PRO A 48 11.21 20.95 1.46
C PRO A 48 12.08 20.93 2.72
N LYS A 49 12.66 19.76 3.05
CA LYS A 49 13.54 19.59 4.19
C LYS A 49 14.59 18.52 3.93
N ILE A 50 15.81 18.75 4.41
CA ILE A 50 16.86 17.74 4.45
C ILE A 50 16.59 16.82 5.64
N LEU A 51 16.48 15.53 5.39
CA LEU A 51 16.08 14.54 6.37
C LEU A 51 17.19 13.53 6.62
N SER A 52 17.25 13.02 7.84
CA SER A 52 17.99 11.80 8.15
C SER A 52 17.22 10.57 7.65
N LEU A 53 17.91 9.45 7.48
CA LEU A 53 17.28 8.19 7.06
C LEU A 53 16.11 7.79 7.98
N ARG A 54 16.29 7.89 9.30
CA ARG A 54 15.24 7.61 10.27
C ARG A 54 14.00 8.49 10.05
N HIS A 55 14.22 9.79 9.85
CA HIS A 55 13.12 10.72 9.65
C HIS A 55 12.35 10.45 8.35
N ILE A 56 13.04 10.03 7.28
CA ILE A 56 12.38 9.60 6.03
C ILE A 56 11.48 8.39 6.29
N LEU A 57 11.96 7.40 7.03
CA LEU A 57 11.16 6.22 7.39
C LEU A 57 9.95 6.59 8.25
N ASP A 58 10.11 7.48 9.23
CA ASP A 58 9.00 7.95 10.07
C ASP A 58 7.93 8.68 9.24
N GLU A 59 8.33 9.56 8.31
CA GLU A 59 7.40 10.26 7.40
C GLU A 59 6.72 9.30 6.41
N TYR A 60 7.47 8.29 5.91
CA TYR A 60 6.90 7.26 5.06
C TYR A 60 5.84 6.43 5.78
N LEU A 61 6.09 6.02 7.02
CA LEU A 61 5.12 5.27 7.83
C LEU A 61 3.85 6.08 8.07
N LYS A 62 3.97 7.35 8.45
CA LYS A 62 2.82 8.25 8.60
C LYS A 62 2.01 8.38 7.33
N PHE A 63 2.69 8.53 6.18
CA PHE A 63 2.03 8.60 4.88
C PHE A 63 1.26 7.31 4.57
N GLN A 64 1.84 6.15 4.87
CA GLN A 64 1.17 4.86 4.65
C GLN A 64 -0.05 4.67 5.57
N GLU A 65 0.05 5.06 6.84
CA GLU A 65 -1.08 5.06 7.76
C GLU A 65 -2.24 5.93 7.24
N ASP A 66 -1.94 7.16 6.80
CA ASP A 66 -2.91 8.06 6.18
C ASP A 66 -3.55 7.47 4.91
N LEU A 67 -2.76 6.76 4.12
CA LEU A 67 -3.22 6.12 2.89
C LEU A 67 -4.19 4.98 3.21
N ILE A 68 -3.88 4.15 4.21
CA ILE A 68 -4.77 3.08 4.68
C ILE A 68 -6.09 3.68 5.19
N VAL A 69 -6.03 4.74 6.00
CA VAL A 69 -7.24 5.42 6.51
C VAL A 69 -8.11 5.95 5.37
N ARG A 70 -7.52 6.62 4.37
CA ARG A 70 -8.27 7.16 3.22
C ARG A 70 -8.86 6.05 2.36
N ARG A 71 -8.11 4.99 2.09
CA ARG A 71 -8.58 3.81 1.37
C ARG A 71 -9.75 3.16 2.10
N THR A 72 -9.61 2.91 3.40
CA THR A 72 -10.65 2.28 4.21
C THR A 72 -11.93 3.13 4.28
N LYS A 73 -11.81 4.47 4.41
CA LYS A 73 -12.97 5.37 4.36
C LYS A 73 -13.69 5.33 3.02
N PHE A 74 -12.95 5.27 1.94
CA PHE A 74 -13.51 5.16 0.60
C PHE A 74 -14.25 3.83 0.38
N ASP A 75 -13.62 2.73 0.81
CA ASP A 75 -14.20 1.39 0.70
C ASP A 75 -15.43 1.24 1.60
N LEU A 76 -15.38 1.80 2.82
CA LEU A 76 -16.53 1.87 3.72
C LEU A 76 -17.71 2.59 3.07
N LYS A 77 -17.48 3.78 2.53
CA LYS A 77 -18.51 4.56 1.87
C LYS A 77 -19.13 3.79 0.70
N LYS A 78 -18.32 3.15 -0.14
CA LYS A 78 -18.83 2.33 -1.24
C LYS A 78 -19.62 1.12 -0.76
N ALA A 79 -19.17 0.46 0.30
CA ALA A 79 -19.87 -0.67 0.89
C ALA A 79 -21.22 -0.25 1.50
N GLU A 80 -21.26 0.89 2.20
CA GLU A 80 -22.50 1.45 2.76
C GLU A 80 -23.49 1.88 1.66
N GLU A 81 -23.02 2.53 0.60
CA GLU A 81 -23.87 2.91 -0.55
C GLU A 81 -24.45 1.66 -1.24
N ARG A 82 -23.67 0.60 -1.39
CA ARG A 82 -24.13 -0.64 -1.99
C ARG A 82 -25.09 -1.41 -1.08
N ALA A 83 -24.77 -1.51 0.21
CA ALA A 83 -25.65 -2.13 1.20
C ALA A 83 -27.02 -1.43 1.28
N HIS A 84 -27.02 -0.09 1.27
CA HIS A 84 -28.24 0.71 1.21
C HIS A 84 -29.11 0.41 -0.01
N LEU A 85 -28.50 0.25 -1.19
CA LEU A 85 -29.22 -0.17 -2.39
C LEU A 85 -29.81 -1.57 -2.26
N LEU A 86 -29.03 -2.52 -1.75
CA LEU A 86 -29.48 -3.91 -1.57
C LEU A 86 -30.63 -4.01 -0.57
N GLU A 87 -30.60 -3.24 0.50
CA GLU A 87 -31.69 -3.14 1.48
C GLU A 87 -33.02 -2.74 0.80
N GLY A 88 -32.99 -1.71 -0.03
CA GLY A 88 -34.17 -1.30 -0.82
C GLY A 88 -34.65 -2.37 -1.79
N LEU A 89 -33.73 -3.08 -2.45
CA LEU A 89 -34.07 -4.16 -3.38
C LEU A 89 -34.67 -5.37 -2.63
N LEU A 90 -34.17 -5.72 -1.44
CA LEU A 90 -34.74 -6.77 -0.61
C LEU A 90 -36.18 -6.44 -0.14
N ILE A 91 -36.40 -5.19 0.32
CA ILE A 91 -37.72 -4.71 0.66
C ILE A 91 -38.71 -4.82 -0.53
N ALA A 92 -38.23 -4.43 -1.72
CA ALA A 92 -39.04 -4.53 -2.95
C ALA A 92 -39.36 -5.99 -3.30
N GLN A 93 -38.41 -6.90 -3.10
CA GLN A 93 -38.56 -8.31 -3.42
C GLN A 93 -39.52 -9.03 -2.45
N ASP A 94 -39.49 -8.64 -1.18
CA ASP A 94 -40.46 -9.14 -0.17
C ASP A 94 -41.90 -8.67 -0.44
N ASN A 95 -42.07 -7.54 -1.14
CA ASN A 95 -43.36 -6.94 -1.43
C ASN A 95 -43.62 -6.82 -2.95
N ILE A 96 -43.15 -7.78 -3.73
CA ILE A 96 -43.08 -7.67 -5.19
C ILE A 96 -44.43 -7.40 -5.86
N ASP A 97 -45.49 -8.05 -5.41
CA ASP A 97 -46.84 -7.88 -5.98
C ASP A 97 -47.34 -6.45 -5.81
N GLU A 98 -47.06 -5.86 -4.63
CA GLU A 98 -47.45 -4.49 -4.35
C GLU A 98 -46.60 -3.48 -5.14
N VAL A 99 -45.31 -3.74 -5.26
CA VAL A 99 -44.38 -2.94 -6.10
C VAL A 99 -44.85 -2.93 -7.56
N ILE A 100 -45.14 -4.10 -8.13
CA ILE A 100 -45.68 -4.22 -9.50
C ILE A 100 -46.98 -3.47 -9.65
N ARG A 101 -47.91 -3.60 -8.66
CA ARG A 101 -49.16 -2.90 -8.68
C ARG A 101 -48.97 -1.39 -8.70
N ILE A 102 -48.12 -0.85 -7.84
CA ILE A 102 -47.82 0.58 -7.78
C ILE A 102 -47.24 1.06 -9.11
N ILE A 103 -46.26 0.37 -9.69
CA ILE A 103 -45.62 0.76 -10.94
C ILE A 103 -46.67 0.76 -12.07
N ARG A 104 -47.52 -0.27 -12.17
CA ARG A 104 -48.51 -0.41 -13.24
C ARG A 104 -49.68 0.61 -13.13
N THR A 105 -50.00 1.06 -11.92
CA THR A 105 -51.09 2.03 -11.68
C THR A 105 -50.64 3.48 -11.65
N SER A 106 -49.33 3.70 -11.77
CA SER A 106 -48.73 5.04 -11.76
C SER A 106 -48.46 5.49 -13.20
N TYR A 107 -48.80 6.75 -13.55
CA TYR A 107 -48.50 7.32 -14.86
C TYR A 107 -47.05 7.88 -14.88
N ASP A 108 -46.69 8.77 -13.93
CA ASP A 108 -45.40 9.42 -13.85
C ASP A 108 -44.80 9.47 -12.43
N ASN A 109 -45.56 9.05 -11.41
CA ASN A 109 -45.17 9.23 -10.01
C ASN A 109 -44.86 7.90 -9.28
N ALA A 110 -44.48 6.85 -10.03
CA ALA A 110 -44.20 5.53 -9.45
C ALA A 110 -43.12 5.58 -8.37
N LYS A 111 -42.03 6.30 -8.65
CA LYS A 111 -40.93 6.48 -7.72
C LYS A 111 -41.35 7.11 -6.40
N GLN A 112 -42.12 8.22 -6.46
CA GLN A 112 -42.56 8.92 -5.28
C GLN A 112 -43.53 8.04 -4.44
N ARG A 113 -44.43 7.29 -5.08
CA ARG A 113 -45.34 6.38 -4.41
C ARG A 113 -44.63 5.21 -3.74
N LEU A 114 -43.54 4.70 -4.33
CA LEU A 114 -42.68 3.68 -3.71
C LEU A 114 -41.98 4.23 -2.48
N MET A 115 -41.44 5.45 -2.57
CA MET A 115 -40.80 6.12 -1.42
C MET A 115 -41.77 6.30 -0.26
N GLU A 116 -42.96 6.82 -0.53
CA GLU A 116 -44.02 7.06 0.50
C GLU A 116 -44.52 5.75 1.12
N ARG A 117 -44.67 4.70 0.32
CA ARG A 117 -45.24 3.42 0.77
C ARG A 117 -44.31 2.59 1.61
N PHE A 118 -43.03 2.51 1.20
CA PHE A 118 -42.03 1.64 1.80
C PHE A 118 -40.95 2.38 2.58
N GLY A 119 -41.01 3.71 2.66
CA GLY A 119 -40.00 4.50 3.35
C GLY A 119 -38.63 4.49 2.65
N LEU A 120 -38.59 4.27 1.34
CA LEU A 120 -37.39 4.13 0.56
C LEU A 120 -36.76 5.49 0.26
N SER A 121 -35.43 5.50 0.15
CA SER A 121 -34.69 6.67 -0.35
C SER A 121 -34.91 6.85 -1.86
N ASP A 122 -34.64 8.06 -2.34
CA ASP A 122 -34.71 8.40 -3.76
C ASP A 122 -33.90 7.44 -4.64
N VAL A 123 -32.70 7.09 -4.19
CA VAL A 123 -31.76 6.19 -4.90
C VAL A 123 -32.29 4.75 -4.91
N GLN A 124 -32.84 4.27 -3.80
CA GLN A 124 -33.45 2.94 -3.71
C GLN A 124 -34.69 2.83 -4.60
N ALA A 125 -35.58 3.81 -4.55
CA ALA A 125 -36.80 3.83 -5.38
C ALA A 125 -36.45 3.89 -6.89
N GLN A 126 -35.43 4.65 -7.26
CA GLN A 126 -34.93 4.67 -8.63
C GLN A 126 -34.40 3.30 -9.07
N ALA A 127 -33.58 2.66 -8.23
CA ALA A 127 -33.04 1.33 -8.53
C ALA A 127 -34.13 0.26 -8.70
N ILE A 128 -35.22 0.37 -7.95
CA ILE A 128 -36.40 -0.51 -8.07
C ILE A 128 -37.12 -0.26 -9.39
N CYS A 129 -37.31 1.00 -9.79
CA CYS A 129 -37.95 1.35 -11.08
C CYS A 129 -37.12 0.87 -12.28
N ASP A 130 -35.78 0.90 -12.17
CA ASP A 130 -34.84 0.48 -13.23
C ASP A 130 -34.59 -1.05 -13.25
N MET A 131 -35.17 -1.78 -12.29
CA MET A 131 -34.98 -3.21 -12.14
C MET A 131 -35.63 -3.99 -13.28
N ARG A 132 -34.85 -4.95 -13.85
CA ARG A 132 -35.38 -5.85 -14.88
C ARG A 132 -36.27 -6.91 -14.29
N LEU A 133 -37.37 -7.26 -14.97
CA LEU A 133 -38.31 -8.32 -14.54
C LEU A 133 -37.63 -9.65 -14.24
N ILE A 134 -36.56 -10.01 -14.97
CA ILE A 134 -35.80 -11.24 -14.75
C ILE A 134 -35.10 -11.25 -13.37
N SER A 135 -34.83 -10.08 -12.79
CA SER A 135 -34.21 -9.95 -11.47
C SER A 135 -35.13 -10.34 -10.32
N LEU A 136 -36.43 -10.56 -10.60
CA LEU A 136 -37.44 -10.97 -9.63
C LEU A 136 -37.48 -12.48 -9.35
N GLN A 137 -36.63 -13.26 -10.00
CA GLN A 137 -36.52 -14.71 -9.79
C GLN A 137 -35.98 -15.01 -8.38
N GLY A 138 -36.49 -16.09 -7.74
CA GLY A 138 -36.09 -16.49 -6.39
C GLY A 138 -34.59 -16.73 -6.18
N LEU A 139 -33.87 -17.20 -7.20
CA LEU A 139 -32.42 -17.36 -7.18
C LEU A 139 -31.65 -16.03 -7.02
N ASN A 140 -32.23 -14.91 -7.42
CA ASN A 140 -31.63 -13.60 -7.24
C ASN A 140 -31.75 -13.10 -5.80
N ARG A 141 -32.80 -13.50 -5.09
CA ARG A 141 -33.00 -13.16 -3.67
C ARG A 141 -31.85 -13.68 -2.81
N GLU A 142 -31.52 -14.98 -2.91
CA GLU A 142 -30.42 -15.57 -2.15
C GLU A 142 -29.08 -14.88 -2.44
N LYS A 143 -28.85 -14.50 -3.71
CA LYS A 143 -27.65 -13.74 -4.10
C LYS A 143 -27.59 -12.37 -3.44
N LEU A 144 -28.71 -11.65 -3.43
CA LEU A 144 -28.80 -10.32 -2.80
C LEU A 144 -28.63 -10.41 -1.27
N GLU A 145 -29.24 -11.41 -0.62
CA GLU A 145 -29.08 -11.64 0.82
C GLU A 145 -27.63 -12.01 1.18
N ASN A 146 -26.98 -12.85 0.39
CA ASN A 146 -25.60 -13.22 0.62
C ASN A 146 -24.66 -12.03 0.38
N GLU A 147 -24.87 -11.26 -0.69
CA GLU A 147 -24.09 -10.03 -0.95
C GLU A 147 -24.27 -9.02 0.19
N TYR A 148 -25.51 -8.86 0.70
CA TYR A 148 -25.79 -7.95 1.80
C TYR A 148 -25.05 -8.37 3.09
N LYS A 149 -25.10 -9.66 3.45
CA LYS A 149 -24.37 -10.19 4.61
C LYS A 149 -22.84 -10.02 4.49
N GLU A 150 -22.30 -10.24 3.31
CA GLU A 150 -20.87 -10.02 3.06
C GLU A 150 -20.50 -8.54 3.22
N LEU A 151 -21.36 -7.64 2.74
CA LEU A 151 -21.15 -6.19 2.89
C LEU A 151 -21.28 -5.74 4.33
N GLU A 152 -22.25 -6.25 5.10
CA GLU A 152 -22.35 -5.97 6.54
C GLU A 152 -21.07 -6.38 7.29
N GLY A 153 -20.52 -7.56 6.98
CA GLY A 153 -19.25 -8.00 7.53
C GLY A 153 -18.08 -7.05 7.18
N LYS A 154 -18.00 -6.61 5.92
CA LYS A 154 -16.98 -5.64 5.48
C LYS A 154 -17.16 -4.27 6.14
N ILE A 155 -18.38 -3.78 6.24
CA ILE A 155 -18.72 -2.50 6.90
C ILE A 155 -18.32 -2.54 8.38
N ALA A 156 -18.63 -3.64 9.08
CA ALA A 156 -18.23 -3.82 10.48
C ALA A 156 -16.72 -3.82 10.63
N TYR A 157 -16.01 -4.56 9.77
CA TYR A 157 -14.54 -4.59 9.76
C TYR A 157 -13.92 -3.21 9.49
N TYR A 158 -14.41 -2.47 8.49
CA TYR A 158 -13.89 -1.14 8.18
C TYR A 158 -14.13 -0.14 9.31
N LYS A 159 -15.30 -0.20 9.96
CA LYS A 159 -15.62 0.65 11.14
C LYS A 159 -14.68 0.32 12.30
N GLU A 160 -14.45 -0.95 12.57
CA GLU A 160 -13.55 -1.41 13.60
C GLU A 160 -12.09 -1.00 13.31
N LEU A 161 -11.65 -1.12 12.06
CA LEU A 161 -10.32 -0.71 11.64
C LEU A 161 -10.10 0.81 11.80
N LEU A 162 -11.10 1.63 11.44
CA LEU A 162 -11.02 3.09 11.59
C LEU A 162 -11.11 3.58 13.03
N ALA A 163 -11.68 2.78 13.94
CA ALA A 163 -11.80 3.11 15.35
C ALA A 163 -10.49 2.87 16.14
N ASP A 164 -9.62 1.98 15.64
CA ASP A 164 -8.42 1.55 16.36
C ASP A 164 -7.14 1.81 15.55
N PRO A 165 -6.31 2.81 15.93
CA PRO A 165 -5.04 3.09 15.26
C PRO A 165 -4.05 1.91 15.26
N GLU A 166 -4.09 1.04 16.28
CA GLU A 166 -3.18 -0.10 16.34
C GLU A 166 -3.51 -1.16 15.27
N LYS A 167 -4.79 -1.31 14.93
CA LYS A 167 -5.21 -2.17 13.81
C LYS A 167 -4.73 -1.65 12.47
N ILE A 168 -4.71 -0.33 12.28
CA ILE A 168 -4.14 0.29 11.06
C ILE A 168 -2.66 -0.04 10.93
N LYS A 169 -1.90 0.07 12.02
CA LYS A 169 -0.47 -0.30 12.04
C LYS A 169 -0.25 -1.79 11.79
N GLN A 170 -1.15 -2.64 12.30
CA GLN A 170 -1.06 -4.08 12.03
C GLN A 170 -1.29 -4.40 10.55
N VAL A 171 -2.29 -3.79 9.92
CA VAL A 171 -2.54 -3.92 8.48
C VAL A 171 -1.33 -3.47 7.68
N LEU A 172 -0.75 -2.31 8.04
CA LEU A 172 0.46 -1.81 7.41
C LEU A 172 1.63 -2.79 7.53
N LYS A 173 1.83 -3.35 8.72
CA LYS A 173 2.88 -4.34 8.99
C LYS A 173 2.70 -5.60 8.13
N ASP A 174 1.47 -6.10 8.04
CA ASP A 174 1.16 -7.30 7.25
C ASP A 174 1.38 -7.06 5.76
N GLU A 175 0.99 -5.90 5.24
CA GLU A 175 1.25 -5.50 3.84
C GLU A 175 2.77 -5.39 3.56
N LEU A 176 3.56 -4.80 4.47
CA LEU A 176 5.01 -4.69 4.33
C LEU A 176 5.71 -6.06 4.41
N ILE A 177 5.24 -6.96 5.28
CA ILE A 177 5.76 -8.34 5.36
C ILE A 177 5.48 -9.08 4.05
N ALA A 178 4.27 -8.98 3.51
CA ALA A 178 3.92 -9.60 2.24
C ALA A 178 4.79 -9.09 1.07
N LEU A 179 5.11 -7.78 1.06
CA LEU A 179 6.02 -7.19 0.07
C LEU A 179 7.45 -7.69 0.26
N ARG A 180 7.94 -7.78 1.50
CA ARG A 180 9.26 -8.33 1.81
C ARG A 180 9.38 -9.77 1.33
N ASP A 181 8.39 -10.60 1.64
CA ASP A 181 8.44 -12.04 1.31
C ASP A 181 8.36 -12.27 -0.21
N LYS A 182 7.75 -11.33 -0.95
CA LYS A 182 7.66 -11.41 -2.41
C LYS A 182 8.88 -10.86 -3.14
N TYR A 183 9.50 -9.80 -2.63
CA TYR A 183 10.53 -9.03 -3.33
C TYR A 183 11.85 -8.89 -2.55
N GLY A 184 11.94 -9.47 -1.35
CA GLY A 184 13.14 -9.39 -0.52
C GLY A 184 14.28 -10.20 -1.12
N ASP A 185 15.38 -9.51 -1.43
CA ASP A 185 16.63 -10.10 -1.89
C ASP A 185 17.69 -10.00 -0.79
N GLU A 186 18.70 -10.88 -0.85
CA GLU A 186 19.85 -10.77 0.01
C GLU A 186 20.67 -9.53 -0.34
N ARG A 187 21.28 -8.93 0.69
CA ARG A 187 22.13 -7.75 0.49
C ARG A 187 23.41 -8.13 -0.25
N ILE A 188 23.67 -7.50 -1.40
CA ILE A 188 24.86 -7.73 -2.21
C ILE A 188 26.06 -6.98 -1.62
N THR A 189 25.83 -5.79 -1.03
CA THR A 189 26.90 -4.93 -0.47
C THR A 189 27.12 -5.26 0.99
N GLU A 190 28.33 -5.56 1.37
CA GLU A 190 28.74 -5.75 2.76
C GLU A 190 28.85 -4.40 3.48
N ILE A 191 28.35 -4.31 4.73
CA ILE A 191 28.54 -3.15 5.59
C ILE A 191 29.71 -3.49 6.52
N GLN A 192 30.78 -2.72 6.42
CA GLN A 192 31.96 -2.87 7.27
C GLN A 192 32.17 -1.57 8.04
N ASP A 193 32.55 -1.68 9.30
CA ASP A 193 33.05 -0.56 10.07
C ASP A 193 34.50 -0.32 9.68
N VAL A 194 34.73 0.61 8.76
CA VAL A 194 36.07 1.00 8.36
C VAL A 194 36.56 2.05 9.35
N ALA A 195 37.44 1.64 10.26
CA ALA A 195 37.92 2.49 11.32
C ALA A 195 39.16 3.34 10.92
N ASP A 196 39.84 3.00 9.87
CA ASP A 196 41.19 3.53 9.67
C ASP A 196 41.31 4.40 8.41
N GLU A 197 41.65 5.66 8.61
CA GLU A 197 42.32 6.44 7.58
C GLU A 197 43.66 5.73 7.24
N ILE A 198 43.89 5.52 5.93
CA ILE A 198 45.16 4.93 5.46
C ILE A 198 46.27 5.86 5.88
N ASP A 199 47.10 5.41 6.82
CA ASP A 199 48.25 6.20 7.28
C ASP A 199 49.31 6.22 6.20
N ILE A 200 50.07 7.32 6.12
CA ILE A 200 51.16 7.44 5.13
C ILE A 200 52.19 6.33 5.35
N GLU A 201 52.37 5.86 6.58
CA GLU A 201 53.26 4.75 6.93
C GLU A 201 52.86 3.42 6.30
N ASP A 202 51.52 3.18 6.08
CA ASP A 202 51.03 1.99 5.42
C ASP A 202 51.36 1.94 3.91
N LEU A 203 51.80 3.05 3.35
CA LEU A 203 52.20 3.17 1.93
C LEU A 203 53.71 2.95 1.73
N ILE A 204 54.51 2.78 2.79
CA ILE A 204 55.93 2.58 2.76
C ILE A 204 56.22 1.07 2.63
N ASP A 205 57.01 0.69 1.62
CA ASP A 205 57.49 -0.70 1.48
C ASP A 205 58.46 -1.01 2.62
N GLU A 206 58.35 -2.17 3.27
CA GLU A 206 59.32 -2.63 4.26
C GLU A 206 60.67 -2.84 3.59
N GLU A 207 61.66 -1.99 3.90
CA GLU A 207 63.04 -2.19 3.50
C GLU A 207 63.81 -2.88 4.64
N GLN A 208 64.45 -4.00 4.32
CA GLN A 208 65.41 -4.61 5.25
C GLN A 208 66.63 -3.72 5.34
N CYS A 209 66.78 -3.01 6.47
CA CYS A 209 68.06 -2.32 6.80
C CYS A 209 69.08 -3.34 7.22
N VAL A 210 70.14 -3.37 6.50
CA VAL A 210 71.36 -4.17 6.86
C VAL A 210 72.31 -3.37 7.76
#